data_ec2d3ce92fac80310b200e98cf94237f
#
_entry.id   ec2d3ce92fac80310b200e98cf94237f
#
_cell.length_a   1.000
_cell.length_b   1.000
_cell.length_c   1.000
_cell.angle_alpha   90.00
_cell.angle_beta   90.00
_cell.angle_gamma   90.00
#
_symmetry.space_group_name_H-M   'P 1'
#
loop_
_entity.id
_entity.type
_entity.pdbx_description
1 polymer ?
#
loop_
_entity_poly.entity_id
_entity_poly.type
_entity_poly.pdbx_seq_one_letter_code
_entity_poly.pdbx_strand_id
1 'polypeptide(L)'
;MLALVFTFLQLGIVSALTYFKLAPWARAYIKAVGDAPREAWPAKDPLLVAALTNRGMAVSVLLGGALLVGALSLPQALTGAAATSSLPLSVPVLAALIPAALVDWRVQHLPTRLLSVAGAVLLLGMVLAWLGPQVAPAGIDDVATPLRAGDLLRALGGGALVYIALAALSLLPQLWGRAPGIGMGDANLYVILGPLLALHGWSTLLMGLYLGFFFGGLVALGLLLSGRLKLKGRIAFGPWLMAGAAAALALSVS
;
A
#
# COMPACT_ATOMS: atom_id res chain seq x y z
N MET A 1 -10.00 21.55 6.12
CA MET A 1 -8.66 22.07 6.44
C MET A 1 -7.97 21.22 7.53
N LEU A 2 -8.60 20.94 8.66
CA LEU A 2 -8.02 20.15 9.76
C LEU A 2 -7.57 18.74 9.32
N ALA A 3 -8.36 18.03 8.50
CA ALA A 3 -8.00 16.71 7.99
C ALA A 3 -6.68 16.71 7.20
N LEU A 4 -6.44 17.72 6.37
CA LEU A 4 -5.18 17.87 5.63
C LEU A 4 -4.00 18.12 6.57
N VAL A 5 -4.15 19.04 7.54
CA VAL A 5 -3.10 19.32 8.53
C VAL A 5 -2.76 18.04 9.31
N PHE A 6 -3.77 17.30 9.75
CA PHE A 6 -3.59 16.03 10.46
C PHE A 6 -2.89 14.98 9.59
N THR A 7 -3.29 14.87 8.31
CA THR A 7 -2.65 13.95 7.35
C THR A 7 -1.18 14.29 7.14
N PHE A 8 -0.82 15.58 6.97
CA PHE A 8 0.58 15.98 6.82
C PHE A 8 1.40 15.75 8.10
N LEU A 9 0.81 15.95 9.28
CA LEU A 9 1.46 15.62 10.55
C LEU A 9 1.76 14.11 10.62
N GLN A 10 0.80 13.26 10.28
CA GLN A 10 1.00 11.82 10.23
C GLN A 10 2.07 11.42 9.21
N LEU A 11 2.10 12.03 8.02
CA LEU A 11 3.15 11.80 7.03
C LEU A 11 4.54 12.17 7.58
N GLY A 12 4.64 13.28 8.30
CA GLY A 12 5.88 13.67 8.99
C GLY A 12 6.34 12.60 9.99
N ILE A 13 5.41 12.07 10.80
CA ILE A 13 5.71 11.00 11.77
C ILE A 13 6.14 9.71 11.05
N VAL A 14 5.42 9.28 10.01
CA VAL A 14 5.76 8.07 9.24
C VAL A 14 7.11 8.25 8.56
N SER A 15 7.40 9.43 8.01
CA SER A 15 8.69 9.73 7.39
C SER A 15 9.84 9.71 8.41
N ALA A 16 9.66 10.30 9.58
CA ALA A 16 10.64 10.27 10.66
C ALA A 16 10.90 8.82 11.13
N LEU A 17 9.83 8.05 11.35
CA LEU A 17 9.93 6.63 11.68
C LEU A 17 10.69 5.85 10.60
N THR A 18 10.42 6.16 9.33
CA THR A 18 11.12 5.57 8.19
C THR A 18 12.61 5.90 8.24
N TYR A 19 12.98 7.15 8.45
CA TYR A 19 14.38 7.57 8.50
C TYR A 19 15.15 6.86 9.63
N PHE A 20 14.60 6.87 10.86
CA PHE A 20 15.33 6.40 12.04
C PHE A 20 15.27 4.88 12.26
N LYS A 21 14.19 4.21 11.84
CA LYS A 21 13.94 2.80 12.15
C LYS A 21 13.80 1.92 10.92
N LEU A 22 12.91 2.28 9.98
CA LEU A 22 12.55 1.37 8.89
C LEU A 22 13.64 1.28 7.82
N ALA A 23 14.25 2.39 7.43
CA ALA A 23 15.27 2.40 6.39
C ALA A 23 16.57 1.68 6.80
N PRO A 24 17.12 1.86 8.02
CA PRO A 24 18.25 1.06 8.49
C PRO A 24 17.93 -0.44 8.47
N TRP A 25 16.73 -0.81 8.93
CA TRP A 25 16.31 -2.20 8.94
C TRP A 25 16.11 -2.76 7.51
N ALA A 26 15.47 -2.01 6.62
CA ALA A 26 15.26 -2.38 5.22
C ALA A 26 16.60 -2.65 4.51
N ARG A 27 17.62 -1.80 4.74
CA ARG A 27 18.96 -2.01 4.18
C ARG A 27 19.67 -3.25 4.75
N ALA A 28 19.52 -3.49 6.05
CA ALA A 28 20.05 -4.71 6.66
C ALA A 28 19.36 -5.95 6.07
N TYR A 29 18.06 -5.88 5.84
CA TYR A 29 17.28 -6.94 5.18
C TYR A 29 17.76 -7.18 3.74
N ILE A 30 17.90 -6.13 2.92
CA ILE A 30 18.41 -6.25 1.55
C ILE A 30 19.80 -6.89 1.54
N LYS A 31 20.68 -6.47 2.48
CA LYS A 31 22.02 -7.05 2.59
C LYS A 31 21.99 -8.53 2.99
N ALA A 32 21.04 -8.94 3.84
CA ALA A 32 20.90 -10.33 4.30
C ALA A 32 20.28 -11.25 3.23
N VAL A 33 19.28 -10.75 2.48
CA VAL A 33 18.60 -11.50 1.41
C VAL A 33 19.45 -11.57 0.15
N GLY A 34 20.30 -10.57 -0.07
CA GLY A 34 21.08 -10.40 -1.29
C GLY A 34 20.29 -9.72 -2.41
N ASP A 35 20.99 -9.46 -3.51
CA ASP A 35 20.38 -8.87 -4.70
C ASP A 35 19.41 -9.87 -5.36
N ALA A 36 18.33 -9.35 -5.91
CA ALA A 36 17.44 -10.12 -6.77
C ALA A 36 18.22 -10.78 -7.93
N PRO A 37 17.72 -11.89 -8.50
CA PRO A 37 18.35 -12.51 -9.66
C PRO A 37 18.69 -11.49 -10.74
N ARG A 38 19.83 -11.67 -11.44
CA ARG A 38 20.32 -10.72 -12.47
C ARG A 38 19.29 -10.40 -13.57
N GLU A 39 18.28 -11.23 -13.69
CA GLU A 39 17.17 -11.11 -14.64
C GLU A 39 16.00 -10.26 -14.10
N ALA A 40 16.05 -9.83 -12.84
CA ALA A 40 15.03 -8.99 -12.23
C ALA A 40 15.23 -7.52 -12.61
N TRP A 41 14.21 -6.93 -13.17
CA TRP A 41 14.17 -5.50 -13.49
C TRP A 41 13.46 -4.74 -12.37
N PRO A 42 13.91 -3.59 -11.94
CA PRO A 42 15.10 -2.78 -12.27
C PRO A 42 16.17 -2.78 -11.15
N ALA A 43 16.57 -3.93 -10.65
CA ALA A 43 17.36 -4.10 -9.42
C ALA A 43 18.61 -3.21 -9.27
N LYS A 44 19.16 -2.71 -10.37
CA LYS A 44 20.38 -1.87 -10.38
C LYS A 44 20.15 -0.42 -10.83
N ASP A 45 18.91 0.04 -10.88
CA ASP A 45 18.60 1.41 -11.25
C ASP A 45 19.21 2.38 -10.22
N PRO A 46 19.98 3.40 -10.66
CA PRO A 46 20.63 4.36 -9.76
C PRO A 46 19.61 5.16 -8.94
N LEU A 47 18.43 5.45 -9.47
CA LEU A 47 17.35 6.13 -8.73
C LEU A 47 16.81 5.24 -7.61
N LEU A 48 16.65 3.94 -7.86
CA LEU A 48 16.24 2.99 -6.84
C LEU A 48 17.30 2.88 -5.73
N VAL A 49 18.58 2.82 -6.09
CA VAL A 49 19.68 2.78 -5.12
C VAL A 49 19.67 4.03 -4.25
N ALA A 50 19.47 5.22 -4.84
CA ALA A 50 19.35 6.47 -4.09
C ALA A 50 18.11 6.48 -3.18
N ALA A 51 16.97 5.98 -3.65
CA ALA A 51 15.74 5.87 -2.88
C ALA A 51 15.86 4.91 -1.69
N LEU A 52 16.74 3.90 -1.76
CA LEU A 52 16.98 2.94 -0.67
C LEU A 52 17.90 3.44 0.44
N THR A 53 18.41 4.67 0.37
CA THR A 53 19.10 5.33 1.50
C THR A 53 18.10 5.73 2.59
N ASN A 54 18.58 6.01 3.82
CA ASN A 54 17.68 6.48 4.88
C ASN A 54 16.94 7.76 4.48
N ARG A 55 17.69 8.73 3.90
CA ARG A 55 17.11 9.99 3.41
C ARG A 55 16.19 9.74 2.22
N GLY A 56 16.64 8.91 1.27
CA GLY A 56 15.88 8.56 0.09
C GLY A 56 14.52 7.93 0.44
N MET A 57 14.48 6.94 1.33
CA MET A 57 13.22 6.32 1.78
C MET A 57 12.30 7.34 2.49
N ALA A 58 12.86 8.16 3.39
CA ALA A 58 12.07 9.17 4.10
C ALA A 58 11.50 10.22 3.13
N VAL A 59 12.29 10.67 2.16
CA VAL A 59 11.85 11.60 1.10
C VAL A 59 10.80 10.93 0.21
N SER A 60 10.98 9.65 -0.16
CA SER A 60 9.99 8.91 -0.95
C SER A 60 8.66 8.79 -0.22
N VAL A 61 8.66 8.60 1.10
CA VAL A 61 7.43 8.60 1.93
C VAL A 61 6.75 9.96 1.91
N LEU A 62 7.52 11.05 2.07
CA LEU A 62 6.95 12.41 2.04
C LEU A 62 6.41 12.77 0.66
N LEU A 63 7.19 12.58 -0.39
CA LEU A 63 6.78 12.90 -1.77
C LEU A 63 5.64 12.01 -2.23
N GLY A 64 5.75 10.69 -2.02
CA GLY A 64 4.69 9.74 -2.35
C GLY A 64 3.41 10.01 -1.56
N GLY A 65 3.52 10.34 -0.27
CA GLY A 65 2.39 10.74 0.56
C GLY A 65 1.74 12.06 0.09
N ALA A 66 2.54 13.06 -0.29
CA ALA A 66 2.01 14.30 -0.86
C ALA A 66 1.31 14.07 -2.21
N LEU A 67 1.87 13.23 -3.07
CA LEU A 67 1.23 12.82 -4.32
C LEU A 67 -0.09 12.06 -4.06
N LEU A 68 -0.14 11.19 -3.05
CA LEU A 68 -1.35 10.49 -2.64
C LEU A 68 -2.42 11.48 -2.13
N VAL A 69 -2.04 12.48 -1.32
CA VAL A 69 -2.96 13.54 -0.92
C VAL A 69 -3.54 14.24 -2.15
N GLY A 70 -2.70 14.64 -3.09
CA GLY A 70 -3.15 15.27 -4.35
C GLY A 70 -4.07 14.35 -5.14
N ALA A 71 -3.68 13.10 -5.36
CA ALA A 71 -4.44 12.13 -6.15
C ALA A 71 -5.81 11.79 -5.51
N LEU A 72 -5.88 11.71 -4.19
CA LEU A 72 -7.13 11.39 -3.48
C LEU A 72 -8.02 12.62 -3.27
N SER A 73 -7.47 13.84 -3.23
CA SER A 73 -8.25 15.07 -3.06
C SER A 73 -8.71 15.71 -4.38
N LEU A 74 -8.00 15.45 -5.49
CA LEU A 74 -8.31 16.07 -6.78
C LEU A 74 -9.72 15.74 -7.32
N PRO A 75 -10.15 14.45 -7.35
CA PRO A 75 -11.50 14.11 -7.81
C PRO A 75 -12.60 14.83 -7.01
N GLN A 76 -12.39 14.97 -5.70
CA GLN A 76 -13.32 15.64 -4.78
C GLN A 76 -13.39 17.15 -5.02
N ALA A 77 -12.22 17.78 -5.26
CA ALA A 77 -12.17 19.20 -5.61
C ALA A 77 -12.89 19.47 -6.94
N LEU A 78 -12.83 18.53 -7.90
CA LEU A 78 -13.49 18.66 -9.21
C LEU A 78 -15.00 18.42 -9.15
N THR A 79 -15.47 17.54 -8.25
CA THR A 79 -16.88 17.20 -8.10
C THR A 79 -17.62 18.08 -7.09
N GLY A 80 -16.90 18.93 -6.35
CA GLY A 80 -17.47 19.74 -5.26
C GLY A 80 -17.88 18.91 -4.03
N ALA A 81 -17.51 17.65 -3.99
CA ALA A 81 -17.76 16.79 -2.83
C ALA A 81 -16.95 17.28 -1.62
N ALA A 82 -17.54 17.16 -0.42
CA ALA A 82 -16.86 17.57 0.81
C ALA A 82 -15.52 16.85 0.96
N ALA A 83 -14.48 17.63 1.21
CA ALA A 83 -13.11 17.13 1.38
C ALA A 83 -13.07 16.00 2.42
N THR A 84 -12.54 14.88 2.05
CA THR A 84 -12.76 13.59 2.61
C THR A 84 -12.18 13.36 3.98
N SER A 85 -13.00 12.85 4.78
CA SER A 85 -12.74 12.10 6.01
C SER A 85 -11.83 10.87 5.87
N SER A 86 -11.57 10.39 4.65
CA SER A 86 -10.75 9.19 4.40
C SER A 86 -9.24 9.45 4.27
N LEU A 87 -8.81 10.69 3.98
CA LEU A 87 -7.39 11.03 3.81
C LEU A 87 -6.55 10.69 5.03
N PRO A 88 -6.96 11.03 6.27
CA PRO A 88 -6.18 10.74 7.47
C PRO A 88 -5.94 9.25 7.73
N LEU A 89 -6.78 8.38 7.16
CA LEU A 89 -6.60 6.93 7.27
C LEU A 89 -5.82 6.36 6.10
N SER A 90 -6.20 6.71 4.87
CA SER A 90 -5.69 6.07 3.66
C SER A 90 -4.27 6.48 3.32
N VAL A 91 -3.97 7.78 3.42
CA VAL A 91 -2.66 8.32 3.02
C VAL A 91 -1.52 7.81 3.90
N PRO A 92 -1.59 7.85 5.25
CA PRO A 92 -0.51 7.34 6.09
C PRO A 92 -0.25 5.85 5.91
N VAL A 93 -1.30 5.05 5.70
CA VAL A 93 -1.16 3.60 5.46
C VAL A 93 -0.43 3.33 4.15
N LEU A 94 -0.87 3.96 3.05
CA LEU A 94 -0.21 3.82 1.75
C LEU A 94 1.23 4.36 1.79
N ALA A 95 1.46 5.48 2.46
CA ALA A 95 2.79 6.05 2.63
C ALA A 95 3.72 5.12 3.44
N ALA A 96 3.21 4.46 4.48
CA ALA A 96 3.95 3.48 5.27
C ALA A 96 4.32 2.21 4.47
N LEU A 97 3.61 1.91 3.38
CA LEU A 97 3.93 0.81 2.48
C LEU A 97 5.03 1.16 1.45
N ILE A 98 5.34 2.45 1.21
CA ILE A 98 6.35 2.87 0.24
C ILE A 98 7.71 2.20 0.48
N PRO A 99 8.27 2.14 1.72
CA PRO A 99 9.50 1.42 1.98
C PRO A 99 9.43 -0.07 1.60
N ALA A 100 8.28 -0.72 1.84
CA ALA A 100 8.08 -2.12 1.45
C ALA A 100 8.09 -2.29 -0.07
N ALA A 101 7.46 -1.38 -0.81
CA ALA A 101 7.46 -1.36 -2.27
C ALA A 101 8.87 -1.16 -2.84
N LEU A 102 9.66 -0.25 -2.26
CA LEU A 102 11.05 -0.01 -2.68
C LEU A 102 11.92 -1.25 -2.44
N VAL A 103 11.74 -1.92 -1.30
CA VAL A 103 12.46 -3.18 -1.00
C VAL A 103 12.02 -4.28 -1.95
N ASP A 104 10.71 -4.45 -2.17
CA ASP A 104 10.19 -5.44 -3.12
C ASP A 104 10.74 -5.21 -4.52
N TRP A 105 10.81 -3.96 -4.94
CA TRP A 105 11.39 -3.60 -6.23
C TRP A 105 12.86 -4.00 -6.35
N ARG A 106 13.60 -3.98 -5.24
CA ARG A 106 15.03 -4.34 -5.22
C ARG A 106 15.29 -5.84 -5.13
N VAL A 107 14.55 -6.54 -4.23
CA VAL A 107 14.85 -7.94 -3.89
C VAL A 107 13.73 -8.92 -4.24
N GLN A 108 12.59 -8.42 -4.77
CA GLN A 108 11.39 -9.19 -5.12
C GLN A 108 10.85 -10.01 -3.93
N HIS A 109 10.96 -9.43 -2.75
CA HIS A 109 10.44 -9.99 -1.51
C HIS A 109 9.88 -8.87 -0.63
N LEU A 110 8.63 -9.02 -0.22
CA LEU A 110 7.97 -8.10 0.70
C LEU A 110 8.32 -8.46 2.16
N PRO A 111 9.08 -7.59 2.86
CA PRO A 111 9.48 -7.86 4.23
C PRO A 111 8.30 -7.69 5.19
N THR A 112 7.95 -8.75 5.91
CA THR A 112 6.80 -8.78 6.84
C THR A 112 6.85 -7.69 7.91
N ARG A 113 8.07 -7.31 8.37
CA ARG A 113 8.22 -6.23 9.37
C ARG A 113 7.78 -4.86 8.84
N LEU A 114 8.05 -4.54 7.56
CA LEU A 114 7.56 -3.29 6.98
C LEU A 114 6.04 -3.34 6.80
N LEU A 115 5.49 -4.49 6.42
CA LEU A 115 4.06 -4.70 6.35
C LEU A 115 3.41 -4.57 7.74
N SER A 116 4.01 -5.12 8.80
CA SER A 116 3.45 -5.01 10.15
C SER A 116 3.38 -3.57 10.65
N VAL A 117 4.33 -2.71 10.26
CA VAL A 117 4.27 -1.27 10.60
C VAL A 117 3.11 -0.60 9.87
N ALA A 118 2.94 -0.85 8.58
CA ALA A 118 1.79 -0.31 7.83
C ALA A 118 0.45 -0.84 8.38
N GLY A 119 0.42 -2.12 8.79
CA GLY A 119 -0.72 -2.71 9.49
C GLY A 119 -1.01 -2.05 10.84
N ALA A 120 0.03 -1.72 11.62
CA ALA A 120 -0.13 -0.99 12.87
C ALA A 120 -0.66 0.44 12.63
N VAL A 121 -0.20 1.12 11.58
CA VAL A 121 -0.73 2.44 11.17
C VAL A 121 -2.21 2.34 10.79
N LEU A 122 -2.59 1.30 10.04
CA LEU A 122 -3.99 1.03 9.69
C LEU A 122 -4.85 0.78 10.95
N LEU A 123 -4.42 -0.13 11.82
CA LEU A 123 -5.15 -0.44 13.06
C LEU A 123 -5.31 0.79 13.95
N LEU A 124 -4.24 1.56 14.14
CA LEU A 124 -4.29 2.80 14.90
C LEU A 124 -5.28 3.79 14.25
N GLY A 125 -5.23 3.96 12.94
CA GLY A 125 -6.16 4.82 12.21
C GLY A 125 -7.62 4.37 12.36
N MET A 126 -7.88 3.05 12.29
CA MET A 126 -9.22 2.48 12.52
C MET A 126 -9.71 2.72 13.95
N VAL A 127 -8.83 2.53 14.95
CA VAL A 127 -9.16 2.78 16.36
C VAL A 127 -9.47 4.27 16.59
N LEU A 128 -8.65 5.17 16.04
CA LEU A 128 -8.88 6.61 16.16
C LEU A 128 -10.17 7.05 15.46
N ALA A 129 -10.48 6.49 14.29
CA ALA A 129 -11.72 6.78 13.58
C ALA A 129 -12.96 6.18 14.28
N TRP A 130 -12.79 5.08 15.03
CA TRP A 130 -13.84 4.50 15.85
C TRP A 130 -14.10 5.32 17.13
N LEU A 131 -13.02 5.73 17.82
CA LEU A 131 -13.11 6.44 19.10
C LEU A 131 -13.32 7.96 18.94
N GLY A 132 -12.85 8.54 17.84
CA GLY A 132 -12.85 9.98 17.61
C GLY A 132 -14.20 10.66 17.88
N PRO A 133 -15.31 10.17 17.34
CA PRO A 133 -16.63 10.75 17.57
C PRO A 133 -17.13 10.66 19.02
N GLN A 134 -16.58 9.73 19.80
CA GLN A 134 -16.96 9.52 21.20
C GLN A 134 -16.20 10.45 22.16
N VAL A 135 -15.05 10.98 21.70
CA VAL A 135 -14.12 11.76 22.53
C VAL A 135 -13.99 13.21 22.02
N ALA A 136 -14.36 13.47 20.77
CA ALA A 136 -14.24 14.80 20.17
C ALA A 136 -15.26 15.78 20.78
N PRO A 137 -14.85 16.99 21.16
CA PRO A 137 -15.78 18.06 21.53
C PRO A 137 -16.79 18.34 20.40
N ALA A 138 -18.03 18.60 20.76
CA ALA A 138 -19.07 18.99 19.81
C ALA A 138 -18.59 20.17 18.94
N GLY A 139 -18.60 20.00 17.62
CA GLY A 139 -18.16 21.02 16.65
C GLY A 139 -16.87 20.71 15.90
N ILE A 140 -16.24 19.53 16.11
CA ILE A 140 -15.10 19.06 15.32
C ILE A 140 -15.54 17.88 14.43
N ASP A 141 -16.62 18.06 13.70
CA ASP A 141 -17.22 16.99 12.87
C ASP A 141 -16.40 16.70 11.58
N ASP A 142 -15.41 17.55 11.26
CA ASP A 142 -14.67 17.51 9.99
C ASP A 142 -13.44 16.59 9.99
N VAL A 143 -13.08 15.92 11.09
CA VAL A 143 -11.78 15.24 11.17
C VAL A 143 -11.81 13.82 10.63
N ALA A 144 -12.90 13.09 10.77
CA ALA A 144 -13.10 11.75 10.18
C ALA A 144 -14.58 11.35 10.23
N THR A 145 -15.07 10.65 9.21
CA THR A 145 -16.35 9.95 9.31
C THR A 145 -16.23 8.85 10.38
N PRO A 146 -17.17 8.81 11.35
CA PRO A 146 -17.14 7.79 12.37
C PRO A 146 -17.29 6.39 11.74
N LEU A 147 -16.36 5.50 12.02
CA LEU A 147 -16.47 4.11 11.60
C LEU A 147 -17.59 3.43 12.41
N ARG A 148 -18.48 2.76 11.69
CA ARG A 148 -19.52 1.93 12.29
C ARG A 148 -19.03 0.48 12.45
N ALA A 149 -19.64 -0.29 13.32
CA ALA A 149 -19.33 -1.72 13.48
C ALA A 149 -19.44 -2.49 12.16
N GLY A 150 -20.42 -2.15 11.32
CA GLY A 150 -20.58 -2.72 9.99
C GLY A 150 -19.40 -2.44 9.04
N ASP A 151 -18.78 -1.26 9.15
CA ASP A 151 -17.60 -0.89 8.35
C ASP A 151 -16.39 -1.71 8.79
N LEU A 152 -16.21 -1.90 10.10
CA LEU A 152 -15.14 -2.75 10.64
C LEU A 152 -15.32 -4.21 10.25
N LEU A 153 -16.53 -4.74 10.33
CA LEU A 153 -16.83 -6.10 9.89
C LEU A 153 -16.56 -6.27 8.39
N ARG A 154 -16.97 -5.30 7.57
CA ARG A 154 -16.67 -5.29 6.13
C ARG A 154 -15.18 -5.24 5.86
N ALA A 155 -14.44 -4.38 6.58
CA ALA A 155 -12.99 -4.26 6.44
C ALA A 155 -12.29 -5.58 6.77
N LEU A 156 -12.56 -6.15 7.93
CA LEU A 156 -11.94 -7.39 8.36
C LEU A 156 -12.37 -8.57 7.49
N GLY A 157 -13.67 -8.69 7.21
CA GLY A 157 -14.21 -9.76 6.37
C GLY A 157 -13.72 -9.67 4.91
N GLY A 158 -13.75 -8.48 4.32
CA GLY A 158 -13.25 -8.24 2.95
C GLY A 158 -11.76 -8.48 2.84
N GLY A 159 -10.98 -7.96 3.80
CA GLY A 159 -9.54 -8.20 3.86
C GLY A 159 -9.19 -9.68 4.00
N ALA A 160 -9.85 -10.37 4.94
CA ALA A 160 -9.66 -11.81 5.13
C ALA A 160 -10.04 -12.62 3.90
N LEU A 161 -11.16 -12.30 3.25
CA LEU A 161 -11.62 -12.99 2.04
C LEU A 161 -10.58 -12.90 0.92
N VAL A 162 -10.09 -11.69 0.62
CA VAL A 162 -9.08 -11.49 -0.44
C VAL A 162 -7.77 -12.14 -0.06
N TYR A 163 -7.33 -12.02 1.20
CA TYR A 163 -6.11 -12.69 1.67
C TYR A 163 -6.22 -14.21 1.48
N ILE A 164 -7.31 -14.83 1.93
CA ILE A 164 -7.52 -16.27 1.80
C ILE A 164 -7.54 -16.69 0.33
N ALA A 165 -8.23 -15.93 -0.53
CA ALA A 165 -8.27 -16.21 -1.97
C ALA A 165 -6.86 -16.16 -2.60
N LEU A 166 -6.08 -15.11 -2.33
CA LEU A 166 -4.73 -14.97 -2.86
C LEU A 166 -3.77 -16.00 -2.27
N ALA A 167 -3.87 -16.29 -0.98
CA ALA A 167 -3.10 -17.35 -0.32
C ALA A 167 -3.43 -18.73 -0.92
N ALA A 168 -4.69 -19.02 -1.17
CA ALA A 168 -5.10 -20.25 -1.84
C ALA A 168 -4.51 -20.33 -3.26
N LEU A 169 -4.56 -19.25 -4.05
CA LEU A 169 -3.94 -19.20 -5.38
C LEU A 169 -2.42 -19.36 -5.33
N SER A 170 -1.78 -18.97 -4.23
CA SER A 170 -0.34 -19.18 -4.02
C SER A 170 -0.02 -20.63 -3.62
N LEU A 171 -0.82 -21.23 -2.76
CA LEU A 171 -0.52 -22.55 -2.15
C LEU A 171 -1.06 -23.72 -2.95
N LEU A 172 -2.28 -23.61 -3.52
CA LEU A 172 -2.92 -24.71 -4.23
C LEU A 172 -2.06 -25.30 -5.36
N PRO A 173 -1.40 -24.53 -6.25
CA PRO A 173 -0.55 -25.10 -7.29
C PRO A 173 0.59 -25.97 -6.73
N GLN A 174 1.09 -25.62 -5.53
CA GLN A 174 2.18 -26.34 -4.89
C GLN A 174 1.78 -27.76 -4.46
N LEU A 175 0.48 -28.00 -4.16
CA LEU A 175 -0.03 -29.32 -3.85
C LEU A 175 0.11 -30.31 -5.02
N TRP A 176 0.19 -29.80 -6.26
CA TRP A 176 0.44 -30.59 -7.48
C TRP A 176 1.87 -30.41 -8.00
N GLY A 177 2.83 -30.02 -7.15
CA GLY A 177 4.23 -29.83 -7.53
C GLY A 177 4.48 -28.71 -8.54
N ARG A 178 3.53 -27.79 -8.70
CA ARG A 178 3.65 -26.63 -9.61
C ARG A 178 4.21 -25.42 -8.86
N ALA A 179 4.87 -24.53 -9.58
CA ALA A 179 5.30 -23.25 -9.03
C ALA A 179 4.08 -22.41 -8.60
N PRO A 180 4.19 -21.61 -7.51
CA PRO A 180 3.12 -20.71 -7.08
C PRO A 180 2.77 -19.72 -8.19
N GLY A 181 1.47 -19.53 -8.43
CA GLY A 181 0.98 -18.58 -9.44
C GLY A 181 1.12 -17.13 -8.99
N ILE A 182 0.94 -16.89 -7.67
CA ILE A 182 1.02 -15.57 -7.03
C ILE A 182 2.01 -15.69 -5.86
N GLY A 183 2.79 -14.64 -5.62
CA GLY A 183 3.71 -14.58 -4.48
C GLY A 183 2.94 -14.51 -3.15
N MET A 184 3.37 -15.27 -2.14
CA MET A 184 2.80 -15.16 -0.79
C MET A 184 2.99 -13.74 -0.22
N GLY A 185 4.03 -13.02 -0.64
CA GLY A 185 4.23 -11.61 -0.29
C GLY A 185 3.08 -10.71 -0.73
N ASP A 186 2.55 -10.96 -1.93
CA ASP A 186 1.42 -10.20 -2.49
C ASP A 186 0.13 -10.48 -1.71
N ALA A 187 -0.09 -11.74 -1.30
CA ALA A 187 -1.20 -12.08 -0.42
C ALA A 187 -1.07 -11.37 0.94
N ASN A 188 0.14 -11.36 1.54
CA ASN A 188 0.40 -10.67 2.81
C ASN A 188 0.19 -9.15 2.70
N LEU A 189 0.44 -8.53 1.55
CA LEU A 189 0.16 -7.12 1.31
C LEU A 189 -1.34 -6.83 1.42
N TYR A 190 -2.19 -7.77 0.97
CA TYR A 190 -3.65 -7.63 1.08
C TYR A 190 -4.21 -7.81 2.49
N VAL A 191 -3.41 -8.27 3.46
CA VAL A 191 -3.78 -8.17 4.89
C VAL A 191 -3.96 -6.69 5.30
N ILE A 192 -3.30 -5.77 4.59
CA ILE A 192 -3.36 -4.33 4.86
C ILE A 192 -4.25 -3.62 3.83
N LEU A 193 -3.99 -3.85 2.54
CA LEU A 193 -4.76 -3.20 1.46
C LEU A 193 -6.22 -3.67 1.44
N GLY A 194 -6.48 -4.94 1.76
CA GLY A 194 -7.83 -5.49 1.77
C GLY A 194 -8.77 -4.77 2.74
N PRO A 195 -8.46 -4.70 4.04
CA PRO A 195 -9.25 -3.94 5.00
C PRO A 195 -9.33 -2.46 4.64
N LEU A 196 -8.23 -1.83 4.23
CA LEU A 196 -8.20 -0.42 3.83
C LEU A 196 -9.20 -0.13 2.71
N LEU A 197 -9.20 -0.94 1.65
CA LEU A 197 -10.11 -0.79 0.51
C LEU A 197 -11.55 -1.12 0.88
N ALA A 198 -11.76 -2.19 1.66
CA ALA A 198 -13.09 -2.63 2.07
C ALA A 198 -13.78 -1.63 3.02
N LEU A 199 -13.05 -0.80 3.75
CA LEU A 199 -13.62 0.33 4.51
C LEU A 199 -14.40 1.28 3.59
N HIS A 200 -13.93 1.47 2.35
CA HIS A 200 -14.56 2.32 1.34
C HIS A 200 -15.64 1.60 0.51
N GLY A 201 -15.81 0.32 0.70
CA GLY A 201 -16.84 -0.48 0.03
C GLY A 201 -16.31 -1.71 -0.71
N TRP A 202 -17.20 -2.64 -1.02
CA TRP A 202 -16.87 -3.84 -1.78
C TRP A 202 -16.40 -3.53 -3.21
N SER A 203 -17.03 -2.52 -3.84
CA SER A 203 -16.63 -2.03 -5.18
C SER A 203 -15.18 -1.53 -5.17
N THR A 204 -14.80 -0.75 -4.18
CA THR A 204 -13.43 -0.22 -4.02
C THR A 204 -12.43 -1.34 -3.80
N LEU A 205 -12.77 -2.35 -2.97
CA LEU A 205 -11.94 -3.53 -2.74
C LEU A 205 -11.68 -4.30 -4.05
N LEU A 206 -12.74 -4.63 -4.78
CA LEU A 206 -12.63 -5.36 -6.04
C LEU A 206 -11.92 -4.55 -7.13
N MET A 207 -12.20 -3.25 -7.21
CA MET A 207 -11.54 -2.34 -8.14
C MET A 207 -10.04 -2.23 -7.83
N GLY A 208 -9.65 -2.11 -6.56
CA GLY A 208 -8.24 -2.05 -6.15
C GLY A 208 -7.50 -3.34 -6.49
N LEU A 209 -8.13 -4.49 -6.25
CA LEU A 209 -7.60 -5.79 -6.65
C LEU A 209 -7.42 -5.86 -8.17
N TYR A 210 -8.46 -5.55 -8.93
CA TYR A 210 -8.43 -5.57 -10.39
C TYR A 210 -7.36 -4.62 -10.96
N LEU A 211 -7.35 -3.35 -10.54
CA LEU A 211 -6.39 -2.36 -11.04
C LEU A 211 -4.95 -2.72 -10.67
N GLY A 212 -4.72 -3.29 -9.48
CA GLY A 212 -3.39 -3.75 -9.08
C GLY A 212 -2.84 -4.83 -10.01
N PHE A 213 -3.65 -5.85 -10.29
CA PHE A 213 -3.28 -6.90 -11.24
C PHE A 213 -3.20 -6.39 -12.68
N PHE A 214 -4.08 -5.49 -13.07
CA PHE A 214 -4.07 -4.87 -14.39
C PHE A 214 -2.78 -4.07 -14.62
N PHE A 215 -2.39 -3.19 -13.69
CA PHE A 215 -1.16 -2.40 -13.81
C PHE A 215 0.08 -3.30 -13.82
N GLY A 216 0.16 -4.26 -12.90
CA GLY A 216 1.27 -5.22 -12.86
C GLY A 216 1.36 -6.05 -14.13
N GLY A 217 0.24 -6.52 -14.65
CA GLY A 217 0.15 -7.27 -15.89
C GLY A 217 0.55 -6.44 -17.12
N LEU A 218 0.10 -5.18 -17.19
CA LEU A 218 0.45 -4.27 -18.29
C LEU A 218 1.96 -4.00 -18.31
N VAL A 219 2.57 -3.77 -17.14
CA VAL A 219 4.02 -3.57 -17.04
C VAL A 219 4.78 -4.84 -17.37
N ALA A 220 4.33 -6.00 -16.87
CA ALA A 220 4.94 -7.29 -17.22
C ALA A 220 4.92 -7.52 -18.74
N LEU A 221 3.79 -7.24 -19.38
CA LEU A 221 3.64 -7.35 -20.83
C LEU A 221 4.57 -6.37 -21.57
N GLY A 222 4.63 -5.11 -21.14
CA GLY A 222 5.53 -4.11 -21.73
C GLY A 222 7.01 -4.50 -21.63
N LEU A 223 7.42 -5.03 -20.47
CA LEU A 223 8.79 -5.53 -20.27
C LEU A 223 9.09 -6.78 -21.11
N LEU A 224 8.10 -7.65 -21.28
CA LEU A 224 8.23 -8.84 -22.13
C LEU A 224 8.38 -8.45 -23.60
N LEU A 225 7.51 -7.55 -24.10
CA LEU A 225 7.56 -7.07 -25.48
C LEU A 225 8.83 -6.28 -25.80
N SER A 226 9.37 -5.56 -24.81
CA SER A 226 10.66 -4.84 -24.97
C SER A 226 11.88 -5.74 -24.82
N GLY A 227 11.72 -7.05 -24.61
CA GLY A 227 12.81 -8.00 -24.42
C GLY A 227 13.59 -7.84 -23.10
N ARG A 228 13.13 -6.94 -22.21
CA ARG A 228 13.77 -6.71 -20.90
C ARG A 228 13.41 -7.76 -19.86
N LEU A 229 12.31 -8.48 -20.06
CA LEU A 229 11.86 -9.59 -19.21
C LEU A 229 11.76 -10.86 -20.06
N LYS A 230 12.21 -11.98 -19.52
CA LYS A 230 12.00 -13.31 -20.12
C LYS A 230 10.68 -13.89 -19.63
N LEU A 231 10.08 -14.84 -20.38
CA LEU A 231 8.83 -15.53 -20.00
C LEU A 231 8.86 -16.19 -18.60
N LYS A 232 10.04 -16.57 -18.13
CA LYS A 232 10.26 -17.13 -16.77
C LYS A 232 10.79 -16.09 -15.78
N GLY A 233 10.90 -14.82 -16.20
CA GLY A 233 11.38 -13.73 -15.36
C GLY A 233 10.36 -13.36 -14.29
N ARG A 234 10.85 -12.80 -13.19
CA ARG A 234 10.04 -12.30 -12.08
C ARG A 234 10.01 -10.79 -12.10
N ILE A 235 8.88 -10.21 -11.73
CA ILE A 235 8.74 -8.77 -11.47
C ILE A 235 8.29 -8.55 -10.03
N ALA A 236 8.67 -7.42 -9.46
CA ALA A 236 8.11 -6.96 -8.20
C ALA A 236 6.65 -6.54 -8.43
N PHE A 237 5.71 -7.24 -7.82
CA PHE A 237 4.28 -7.01 -8.03
C PHE A 237 3.69 -6.05 -6.99
N GLY A 238 4.28 -5.99 -5.79
CA GLY A 238 3.84 -5.15 -4.68
C GLY A 238 3.59 -3.69 -5.02
N PRO A 239 4.52 -2.97 -5.70
CA PRO A 239 4.32 -1.57 -6.10
C PRO A 239 3.08 -1.35 -6.95
N TRP A 240 2.75 -2.28 -7.85
CA TRP A 240 1.58 -2.19 -8.75
C TRP A 240 0.28 -2.45 -8.02
N LEU A 241 0.28 -3.38 -7.07
CA LEU A 241 -0.87 -3.61 -6.18
C LEU A 241 -1.18 -2.36 -5.35
N MET A 242 -0.15 -1.68 -4.84
CA MET A 242 -0.31 -0.41 -4.13
C MET A 242 -0.82 0.72 -5.04
N ALA A 243 -0.31 0.81 -6.27
CA ALA A 243 -0.79 1.78 -7.26
C ALA A 243 -2.26 1.54 -7.61
N GLY A 244 -2.67 0.27 -7.78
CA GLY A 244 -4.06 -0.10 -8.00
C GLY A 244 -4.96 0.25 -6.83
N ALA A 245 -4.50 0.03 -5.59
CA ALA A 245 -5.23 0.41 -4.39
C ALA A 245 -5.40 1.94 -4.30
N ALA A 246 -4.33 2.71 -4.55
CA ALA A 246 -4.39 4.17 -4.55
C ALA A 246 -5.36 4.70 -5.63
N ALA A 247 -5.32 4.13 -6.84
CA ALA A 247 -6.23 4.48 -7.93
C ALA A 247 -7.69 4.18 -7.57
N ALA A 248 -7.97 3.00 -6.99
CA ALA A 248 -9.32 2.62 -6.57
C ALA A 248 -9.85 3.56 -5.48
N LEU A 249 -9.02 3.94 -4.51
CA LEU A 249 -9.39 4.92 -3.50
C LEU A 249 -9.69 6.29 -4.13
N ALA A 250 -8.88 6.76 -5.08
CA ALA A 250 -9.12 8.01 -5.77
C ALA A 250 -10.46 8.01 -6.55
N LEU A 251 -10.80 6.88 -7.17
CA LEU A 251 -12.03 6.72 -7.94
C LEU A 251 -13.27 6.46 -7.07
N SER A 252 -13.10 5.91 -5.85
CA SER A 252 -14.23 5.62 -4.96
C SER A 252 -14.82 6.87 -4.29
N VAL A 253 -14.11 7.97 -4.38
CA VAL A 253 -14.46 9.25 -3.74
C VAL A 253 -15.21 10.18 -4.72
N SER A 254 -15.33 9.77 -5.98
CA SER A 254 -16.14 10.49 -7.00
C SER A 254 -17.64 9.98 -6.99
#